data_2fc7d6fa65fb121b09637c412b24367d
#
_entry.id   2fc7d6fa65fb121b09637c412b24367d
#
_cell.length_a   1.000
_cell.length_b   1.000
_cell.length_c   1.000
_cell.angle_alpha   90.00
_cell.angle_beta   90.00
_cell.angle_gamma   90.00
#
_symmetry.space_group_name_H-M   'P 1'
#
loop_
_entity.id
_entity.type
_entity.pdbx_description
1 polymer ?
#
loop_
_entity_poly.entity_id
_entity_poly.type
_entity_poly.pdbx_seq_one_letter_code
_entity_poly.pdbx_strand_id
1 'polypeptide(L)'
;MPGSPFPAGGSPNSVTVVPSGRFAYVADVIPGGVIGYSVAQNGVVTPLPGSPFTAPTGTAFVTTDPSGRFLYALNCGAVCSGSGSGNVAAYNIDPQTGALTPIAGSPFAAGQFPYALAIDPTGHFAYVANYGSGDVYSFAIDSQSGALTQIGLPVAAGTTPLSVAVDPWGQYVYTANTGSSDISAFAINFDGSLSTVAGSPFAAGAFTTGIAASNRGKFVVVTAGPGAFVYNIDNSGALHLVPGSPFAAGLGPNGVSIDPTDSFVYIVNGGSKNVSAYHFNDGNGKLTPAAGSPFPAGT
;
A
#
# COMPACT_ATOMS: atom_id res chain seq x y z
N MET A 1 11.95 11.62 -17.85
CA MET A 1 12.65 10.38 -18.24
C MET A 1 12.41 10.14 -19.73
N PRO A 2 13.43 9.76 -20.52
CA PRO A 2 13.20 9.39 -21.92
C PRO A 2 12.18 8.25 -22.04
N GLY A 3 11.23 8.35 -22.96
CA GLY A 3 10.19 7.36 -23.18
C GLY A 3 8.94 7.45 -22.31
N SER A 4 8.92 8.34 -21.31
CA SER A 4 7.70 8.58 -20.51
C SER A 4 6.65 9.35 -21.32
N PRO A 5 5.33 9.04 -21.16
CA PRO A 5 4.80 7.97 -20.30
C PRO A 5 4.99 6.57 -20.90
N PHE A 6 5.12 5.56 -20.03
CA PHE A 6 5.19 4.15 -20.43
C PHE A 6 3.80 3.51 -20.41
N PRO A 7 3.47 2.63 -21.39
CA PRO A 7 2.18 1.92 -21.39
C PRO A 7 2.05 1.06 -20.12
N ALA A 8 0.92 1.17 -19.43
CA ALA A 8 0.69 0.49 -18.14
C ALA A 8 -0.65 -0.27 -18.08
N GLY A 9 -1.20 -0.66 -19.24
CA GLY A 9 -2.50 -1.36 -19.34
C GLY A 9 -3.67 -0.44 -19.56
N GLY A 10 -4.88 -0.98 -19.41
CA GLY A 10 -6.13 -0.25 -19.66
C GLY A 10 -6.62 0.54 -18.44
N SER A 11 -6.35 0.04 -17.24
CA SER A 11 -6.79 0.66 -15.98
C SER A 11 -5.76 0.39 -14.86
N PRO A 12 -4.54 0.96 -14.95
CA PRO A 12 -3.52 0.77 -13.93
C PRO A 12 -3.92 1.43 -12.61
N ASN A 13 -3.78 0.69 -11.50
CA ASN A 13 -4.22 1.18 -10.19
C ASN A 13 -3.11 1.19 -9.12
N SER A 14 -2.18 0.27 -9.18
CA SER A 14 -1.09 0.15 -8.21
C SER A 14 0.20 -0.24 -8.89
N VAL A 15 1.32 0.19 -8.36
CA VAL A 15 2.66 -0.16 -8.83
C VAL A 15 3.55 -0.52 -7.64
N THR A 16 4.38 -1.54 -7.82
CA THR A 16 5.43 -1.90 -6.88
C THR A 16 6.75 -2.09 -7.62
N VAL A 17 7.86 -1.82 -6.93
CA VAL A 17 9.21 -2.08 -7.41
C VAL A 17 9.85 -3.09 -6.48
N VAL A 18 10.47 -4.14 -7.02
CA VAL A 18 11.20 -5.11 -6.19
C VAL A 18 12.33 -4.42 -5.42
N PRO A 19 12.71 -4.89 -4.22
CA PRO A 19 13.77 -4.26 -3.42
C PRO A 19 15.12 -4.09 -4.13
N SER A 20 15.41 -4.95 -5.10
CA SER A 20 16.62 -4.82 -5.94
C SER A 20 16.57 -3.66 -6.93
N GLY A 21 15.42 -3.03 -7.13
CA GLY A 21 15.20 -2.00 -8.14
C GLY A 21 15.19 -2.48 -9.59
N ARG A 22 15.33 -3.78 -9.85
CA ARG A 22 15.48 -4.34 -11.21
C ARG A 22 14.19 -4.54 -11.95
N PHE A 23 13.09 -4.74 -11.24
CA PHE A 23 11.77 -5.02 -11.81
C PHE A 23 10.70 -4.17 -11.15
N ALA A 24 9.69 -3.80 -11.95
CA ALA A 24 8.48 -3.13 -11.48
C ALA A 24 7.25 -3.89 -11.98
N TYR A 25 6.20 -3.91 -11.17
CA TYR A 25 4.93 -4.57 -11.51
C TYR A 25 3.77 -3.62 -11.28
N VAL A 26 2.83 -3.62 -12.22
CA VAL A 26 1.64 -2.77 -12.20
C VAL A 26 0.42 -3.67 -12.16
N ALA A 27 -0.50 -3.39 -11.24
CA ALA A 27 -1.83 -3.98 -11.23
C ALA A 27 -2.69 -3.30 -12.28
N ASP A 28 -3.25 -4.06 -13.20
CA ASP A 28 -4.22 -3.58 -14.20
C ASP A 28 -5.59 -4.17 -13.89
N VAL A 29 -6.55 -3.31 -13.57
CA VAL A 29 -7.91 -3.73 -13.19
C VAL A 29 -8.67 -4.29 -14.39
N ILE A 30 -8.51 -3.69 -15.56
CA ILE A 30 -9.22 -4.04 -16.80
C ILE A 30 -8.23 -4.09 -17.96
N PRO A 31 -8.04 -5.24 -18.61
CA PRO A 31 -8.79 -6.51 -18.55
C PRO A 31 -8.47 -7.38 -17.31
N GLY A 32 -7.59 -6.97 -16.45
CA GLY A 32 -7.06 -7.73 -15.32
C GLY A 32 -5.71 -8.36 -15.64
N GLY A 33 -4.81 -8.31 -14.68
CA GLY A 33 -3.47 -8.87 -14.83
C GLY A 33 -2.39 -8.10 -14.08
N VAL A 34 -1.17 -8.61 -14.15
CA VAL A 34 0.01 -7.94 -13.63
C VAL A 34 0.94 -7.63 -14.79
N ILE A 35 1.21 -6.35 -15.02
CA ILE A 35 2.14 -5.91 -16.06
C ILE A 35 3.52 -5.78 -15.44
N GLY A 36 4.50 -6.52 -15.97
CA GLY A 36 5.88 -6.50 -15.49
C GLY A 36 6.82 -5.74 -16.40
N TYR A 37 7.78 -5.06 -15.79
CA TYR A 37 8.85 -4.31 -16.47
C TYR A 37 10.20 -4.61 -15.86
N SER A 38 11.23 -4.65 -16.69
CA SER A 38 12.60 -4.46 -16.25
C SER A 38 12.90 -2.97 -16.11
N VAL A 39 13.67 -2.61 -15.09
CA VAL A 39 14.05 -1.22 -14.79
C VAL A 39 15.55 -1.08 -14.98
N ALA A 40 15.97 -0.28 -15.94
CA ALA A 40 17.39 0.01 -16.18
C ALA A 40 17.91 1.04 -15.16
N GLN A 41 19.23 1.11 -14.94
CA GLN A 41 19.85 2.07 -14.00
C GLN A 41 19.56 3.53 -14.31
N ASN A 42 19.28 3.87 -15.57
CA ASN A 42 18.88 5.22 -16.00
C ASN A 42 17.37 5.48 -15.82
N GLY A 43 16.63 4.52 -15.24
CA GLY A 43 15.19 4.60 -14.98
C GLY A 43 14.30 4.24 -16.18
N VAL A 44 14.87 3.91 -17.34
CA VAL A 44 14.07 3.42 -18.47
C VAL A 44 13.46 2.07 -18.13
N VAL A 45 12.16 1.91 -18.36
CA VAL A 45 11.42 0.65 -18.15
C VAL A 45 11.11 -0.03 -19.49
N THR A 46 11.24 -1.35 -19.52
CA THR A 46 10.97 -2.18 -20.71
C THR A 46 10.03 -3.31 -20.29
N PRO A 47 8.95 -3.60 -21.03
CA PRO A 47 8.05 -4.72 -20.71
C PRO A 47 8.81 -6.04 -20.64
N LEU A 48 8.48 -6.86 -19.62
CA LEU A 48 9.04 -8.20 -19.48
C LEU A 48 8.46 -9.16 -20.52
N PRO A 49 9.23 -10.13 -21.00
CA PRO A 49 8.69 -11.23 -21.80
C PRO A 49 7.58 -11.96 -21.03
N GLY A 50 6.46 -12.23 -21.70
CA GLY A 50 5.29 -12.87 -21.09
C GLY A 50 4.36 -11.91 -20.33
N SER A 51 4.70 -10.63 -20.20
CA SER A 51 3.79 -9.60 -19.67
C SER A 51 2.70 -9.26 -20.70
N PRO A 52 1.43 -9.01 -20.28
CA PRO A 52 0.93 -9.11 -18.90
C PRO A 52 0.84 -10.55 -18.39
N PHE A 53 1.20 -10.75 -17.11
CA PHE A 53 1.05 -12.03 -16.44
C PHE A 53 -0.40 -12.25 -16.01
N THR A 54 -0.88 -13.48 -16.19
CA THR A 54 -2.26 -13.83 -15.84
C THR A 54 -2.51 -13.65 -14.35
N ALA A 55 -3.55 -12.89 -14.01
CA ALA A 55 -4.09 -12.75 -12.67
C ALA A 55 -5.63 -12.78 -12.75
N PRO A 56 -6.33 -13.03 -11.62
CA PRO A 56 -7.79 -12.94 -11.61
C PRO A 56 -8.27 -11.55 -12.02
N THR A 57 -9.46 -11.49 -12.61
CA THR A 57 -10.10 -10.22 -13.01
C THR A 57 -10.27 -9.30 -11.80
N GLY A 58 -10.04 -8.00 -11.98
CA GLY A 58 -10.13 -7.03 -10.90
C GLY A 58 -8.85 -6.96 -10.05
N THR A 59 -7.68 -7.19 -10.65
CA THR A 59 -6.38 -7.00 -9.98
C THR A 59 -6.17 -5.50 -9.72
N ALA A 60 -6.37 -5.08 -8.46
CA ALA A 60 -6.38 -3.68 -8.07
C ALA A 60 -5.12 -3.23 -7.33
N PHE A 61 -4.38 -4.15 -6.73
CA PHE A 61 -3.19 -3.81 -5.94
C PHE A 61 -2.09 -4.86 -6.11
N VAL A 62 -0.85 -4.43 -6.09
CA VAL A 62 0.33 -5.31 -6.10
C VAL A 62 1.37 -4.84 -5.09
N THR A 63 2.02 -5.79 -4.43
CA THR A 63 3.18 -5.55 -3.60
C THR A 63 4.14 -6.74 -3.66
N THR A 64 5.42 -6.52 -3.32
CA THR A 64 6.41 -7.58 -3.18
C THR A 64 6.75 -7.79 -1.72
N ASP A 65 7.17 -9.00 -1.38
CA ASP A 65 7.76 -9.26 -0.07
C ASP A 65 9.12 -8.51 0.07
N PRO A 66 9.61 -8.28 1.30
CA PRO A 66 10.87 -7.58 1.53
C PRO A 66 12.10 -8.25 0.92
N SER A 67 12.05 -9.55 0.65
CA SER A 67 13.14 -10.27 -0.03
C SER A 67 13.11 -10.11 -1.55
N GLY A 68 12.00 -9.68 -2.13
CA GLY A 68 11.76 -9.56 -3.57
C GLY A 68 11.62 -10.90 -4.29
N ARG A 69 11.30 -11.96 -3.56
CA ARG A 69 11.08 -13.32 -4.11
C ARG A 69 9.63 -13.58 -4.49
N PHE A 70 8.70 -12.91 -3.82
CA PHE A 70 7.28 -13.12 -4.00
C PHE A 70 6.56 -11.83 -4.36
N LEU A 71 5.54 -11.96 -5.21
CA LEU A 71 4.62 -10.88 -5.52
C LEU A 71 3.21 -11.31 -5.12
N TYR A 72 2.49 -10.40 -4.46
CA TYR A 72 1.09 -10.57 -4.06
C TYR A 72 0.23 -9.53 -4.77
N ALA A 73 -0.84 -10.02 -5.41
CA ALA A 73 -1.78 -9.20 -6.15
C ALA A 73 -3.19 -9.36 -5.56
N LEU A 74 -3.78 -8.25 -5.13
CA LEU A 74 -5.16 -8.24 -4.63
C LEU A 74 -6.15 -8.18 -5.79
N ASN A 75 -7.14 -9.03 -5.72
CA ASN A 75 -8.23 -9.07 -6.69
C ASN A 75 -9.54 -8.78 -5.95
N CYS A 76 -10.17 -7.69 -6.35
CA CYS A 76 -11.43 -7.23 -5.75
C CYS A 76 -12.67 -7.97 -6.26
N GLY A 77 -12.49 -9.02 -7.09
CA GLY A 77 -13.57 -9.73 -7.78
C GLY A 77 -13.93 -9.10 -9.13
N ALA A 78 -14.83 -9.75 -9.86
CA ALA A 78 -15.10 -9.49 -11.29
C ALA A 78 -15.45 -8.04 -11.66
N VAL A 79 -15.93 -7.24 -10.72
CA VAL A 79 -16.40 -5.87 -10.99
C VAL A 79 -15.92 -4.82 -9.99
N CYS A 80 -15.05 -5.16 -9.04
CA CYS A 80 -14.60 -4.24 -7.97
C CYS A 80 -15.76 -3.40 -7.39
N SER A 81 -16.91 -4.03 -7.13
CA SER A 81 -18.17 -3.34 -6.77
C SER A 81 -18.63 -3.57 -5.33
N GLY A 82 -17.71 -3.71 -4.41
CA GLY A 82 -17.99 -3.63 -2.97
C GLY A 82 -18.68 -4.84 -2.31
N SER A 83 -19.21 -5.81 -3.04
CA SER A 83 -19.97 -6.93 -2.47
C SER A 83 -19.42 -8.33 -2.82
N GLY A 84 -18.39 -8.43 -3.63
CA GLY A 84 -17.77 -9.71 -4.01
C GLY A 84 -16.65 -10.13 -3.06
N SER A 85 -16.56 -11.43 -2.74
CA SER A 85 -15.39 -11.99 -2.10
C SER A 85 -14.18 -11.82 -3.01
N GLY A 86 -13.10 -11.28 -2.47
CA GLY A 86 -11.84 -11.14 -3.20
C GLY A 86 -10.82 -12.18 -2.78
N ASN A 87 -9.64 -12.06 -3.34
CA ASN A 87 -8.55 -12.97 -3.06
C ASN A 87 -7.19 -12.31 -3.25
N VAL A 88 -6.15 -12.98 -2.78
CA VAL A 88 -4.74 -12.63 -2.98
C VAL A 88 -4.13 -13.67 -3.93
N ALA A 89 -3.83 -13.27 -5.15
CA ALA A 89 -3.01 -14.07 -6.03
C ALA A 89 -1.53 -13.89 -5.66
N ALA A 90 -0.80 -14.99 -5.55
CA ALA A 90 0.60 -14.99 -5.15
C ALA A 90 1.47 -15.65 -6.21
N TYR A 91 2.65 -15.07 -6.44
CA TYR A 91 3.59 -15.48 -7.49
C TYR A 91 5.02 -15.53 -6.96
N ASN A 92 5.79 -16.50 -7.45
CA ASN A 92 7.24 -16.44 -7.41
C ASN A 92 7.75 -15.47 -8.47
N ILE A 93 8.73 -14.66 -8.12
CA ILE A 93 9.48 -13.79 -9.03
C ILE A 93 10.78 -14.49 -9.42
N ASP A 94 10.97 -14.73 -10.69
CA ASP A 94 12.28 -15.21 -11.19
C ASP A 94 13.31 -14.07 -11.03
N PRO A 95 14.39 -14.28 -10.24
CA PRO A 95 15.32 -13.20 -9.92
C PRO A 95 16.21 -12.77 -11.12
N GLN A 96 16.22 -13.54 -12.20
CA GLN A 96 17.01 -13.23 -13.41
C GLN A 96 16.17 -12.48 -14.45
N THR A 97 14.93 -12.92 -14.65
CA THR A 97 14.06 -12.48 -15.74
C THR A 97 12.92 -11.61 -15.29
N GLY A 98 12.55 -11.63 -14.00
CA GLY A 98 11.35 -10.98 -13.47
C GLY A 98 10.04 -11.68 -13.84
N ALA A 99 10.10 -12.86 -14.46
CA ALA A 99 8.90 -13.62 -14.82
C ALA A 99 8.12 -14.07 -13.56
N LEU A 100 6.79 -14.02 -13.64
CA LEU A 100 5.91 -14.43 -12.56
C LEU A 100 5.40 -15.85 -12.79
N THR A 101 5.51 -16.71 -11.76
CA THR A 101 4.95 -18.05 -11.75
C THR A 101 4.01 -18.19 -10.55
N PRO A 102 2.73 -18.59 -10.73
CA PRO A 102 1.79 -18.75 -9.62
C PRO A 102 2.31 -19.71 -8.55
N ILE A 103 2.11 -19.33 -7.28
CA ILE A 103 2.42 -20.17 -6.12
C ILE A 103 1.33 -21.23 -5.96
N ALA A 104 1.72 -22.43 -5.53
CA ALA A 104 0.77 -23.51 -5.26
C ALA A 104 -0.28 -23.08 -4.22
N GLY A 105 -1.56 -23.34 -4.49
CA GLY A 105 -2.68 -22.91 -3.66
C GLY A 105 -3.19 -21.50 -3.95
N SER A 106 -2.47 -20.70 -4.75
CA SER A 106 -2.95 -19.38 -5.20
C SER A 106 -4.15 -19.54 -6.15
N PRO A 107 -5.16 -18.63 -6.08
CA PRO A 107 -5.28 -17.50 -5.15
C PRO A 107 -5.82 -17.88 -3.77
N PHE A 108 -5.43 -17.14 -2.74
CA PHE A 108 -5.86 -17.31 -1.35
C PHE A 108 -7.07 -16.42 -1.05
N ALA A 109 -8.10 -16.95 -0.38
CA ALA A 109 -9.30 -16.19 -0.06
C ALA A 109 -9.02 -15.00 0.85
N ALA A 110 -9.65 -13.86 0.58
CA ALA A 110 -9.66 -12.67 1.42
C ALA A 110 -11.10 -12.24 1.71
N GLY A 111 -11.29 -11.10 2.39
CA GLY A 111 -12.61 -10.56 2.69
C GLY A 111 -13.33 -9.99 1.48
N GLN A 112 -14.38 -9.18 1.72
CA GLN A 112 -15.10 -8.54 0.64
C GLN A 112 -14.34 -7.32 0.14
N PHE A 113 -14.13 -7.24 -1.16
CA PHE A 113 -13.46 -6.15 -1.84
C PHE A 113 -12.12 -5.78 -1.16
N PRO A 114 -11.12 -6.69 -1.13
CA PRO A 114 -9.80 -6.34 -0.61
C PRO A 114 -9.18 -5.22 -1.47
N TYR A 115 -8.66 -4.18 -0.83
CA TYR A 115 -8.20 -2.99 -1.52
C TYR A 115 -6.71 -2.71 -1.33
N ALA A 116 -6.17 -2.98 -0.16
CA ALA A 116 -4.75 -2.76 0.13
C ALA A 116 -4.15 -3.92 0.92
N LEU A 117 -2.86 -4.18 0.71
CA LEU A 117 -2.09 -5.19 1.39
C LEU A 117 -0.75 -4.60 1.84
N ALA A 118 -0.38 -4.84 3.09
CA ALA A 118 0.95 -4.56 3.61
C ALA A 118 1.60 -5.84 4.15
N ILE A 119 2.89 -5.97 3.91
CA ILE A 119 3.70 -7.07 4.44
C ILE A 119 4.56 -6.51 5.56
N ASP A 120 4.71 -7.26 6.65
CA ASP A 120 5.59 -6.87 7.73
C ASP A 120 7.07 -6.85 7.26
N PRO A 121 7.95 -6.05 7.89
CA PRO A 121 9.34 -5.92 7.45
C PRO A 121 10.15 -7.21 7.47
N THR A 122 9.71 -8.21 8.25
CA THR A 122 10.38 -9.52 8.30
C THR A 122 9.93 -10.46 7.18
N GLY A 123 8.84 -10.14 6.48
CA GLY A 123 8.26 -10.96 5.43
C GLY A 123 7.52 -12.21 5.92
N HIS A 124 7.16 -12.27 7.20
CA HIS A 124 6.44 -13.39 7.77
C HIS A 124 4.92 -13.23 7.79
N PHE A 125 4.43 -11.99 7.77
CA PHE A 125 3.02 -11.69 7.87
C PHE A 125 2.55 -10.71 6.80
N ALA A 126 1.31 -10.92 6.34
CA ALA A 126 0.63 -9.98 5.45
C ALA A 126 -0.73 -9.59 6.03
N TYR A 127 -1.09 -8.32 5.83
CA TYR A 127 -2.32 -7.73 6.34
C TYR A 127 -3.11 -7.14 5.18
N VAL A 128 -4.34 -7.60 5.00
CA VAL A 128 -5.23 -7.20 3.91
C VAL A 128 -6.37 -6.37 4.47
N ALA A 129 -6.47 -5.11 4.05
CA ALA A 129 -7.61 -4.26 4.34
C ALA A 129 -8.72 -4.53 3.31
N ASN A 130 -9.88 -4.95 3.81
CA ASN A 130 -11.03 -5.28 3.00
C ASN A 130 -12.04 -4.14 3.04
N TYR A 131 -12.10 -3.36 1.97
CA TYR A 131 -12.96 -2.19 1.83
C TYR A 131 -14.45 -2.53 2.03
N GLY A 132 -14.90 -3.66 1.48
CA GLY A 132 -16.30 -4.06 1.51
C GLY A 132 -16.76 -4.63 2.84
N SER A 133 -15.93 -5.43 3.52
CA SER A 133 -16.28 -6.01 4.84
C SER A 133 -15.89 -5.13 6.03
N GLY A 134 -15.05 -4.12 5.83
CA GLY A 134 -14.64 -3.21 6.92
C GLY A 134 -13.73 -3.87 7.95
N ASP A 135 -12.86 -4.76 7.51
CA ASP A 135 -11.99 -5.55 8.38
C ASP A 135 -10.57 -5.69 7.84
N VAL A 136 -9.70 -6.26 8.65
CA VAL A 136 -8.32 -6.64 8.28
C VAL A 136 -8.17 -8.15 8.45
N TYR A 137 -7.74 -8.83 7.40
CA TYR A 137 -7.30 -10.21 7.43
C TYR A 137 -5.79 -10.28 7.68
N SER A 138 -5.40 -11.17 8.58
CA SER A 138 -3.99 -11.49 8.85
C SER A 138 -3.62 -12.80 8.18
N PHE A 139 -2.44 -12.87 7.57
CA PHE A 139 -1.90 -14.09 6.95
C PHE A 139 -0.46 -14.31 7.41
N ALA A 140 -0.13 -15.57 7.69
CA ALA A 140 1.25 -16.03 7.74
C ALA A 140 1.75 -16.28 6.31
N ILE A 141 2.98 -15.87 6.02
CA ILE A 141 3.68 -16.12 4.77
C ILE A 141 4.66 -17.27 5.00
N ASP A 142 4.51 -18.37 4.28
CA ASP A 142 5.51 -19.42 4.27
C ASP A 142 6.78 -18.93 3.58
N SER A 143 7.88 -18.83 4.31
CA SER A 143 9.12 -18.23 3.82
C SER A 143 9.82 -19.03 2.71
N GLN A 144 9.43 -20.28 2.47
CA GLN A 144 9.99 -21.12 1.41
C GLN A 144 9.18 -21.00 0.12
N SER A 145 7.87 -21.05 0.23
CA SER A 145 6.94 -21.12 -0.91
C SER A 145 6.21 -19.81 -1.21
N GLY A 146 6.16 -18.87 -0.26
CA GLY A 146 5.35 -17.65 -0.36
C GLY A 146 3.84 -17.89 -0.20
N ALA A 147 3.41 -19.11 0.16
CA ALA A 147 2.01 -19.43 0.36
C ALA A 147 1.44 -18.70 1.58
N LEU A 148 0.17 -18.29 1.48
CA LEU A 148 -0.51 -17.57 2.56
C LEU A 148 -1.39 -18.52 3.36
N THR A 149 -1.33 -18.42 4.69
CA THR A 149 -2.23 -19.10 5.62
C THR A 149 -2.91 -18.06 6.51
N GLN A 150 -4.24 -18.02 6.51
CA GLN A 150 -4.98 -17.07 7.33
C GLN A 150 -4.74 -17.31 8.81
N ILE A 151 -4.52 -16.25 9.59
CA ILE A 151 -4.33 -16.25 11.03
C ILE A 151 -5.62 -15.78 11.71
N GLY A 152 -6.24 -16.65 12.47
CA GLY A 152 -7.43 -16.34 13.28
C GLY A 152 -8.62 -15.82 12.47
N LEU A 153 -9.48 -15.06 13.13
CA LEU A 153 -10.61 -14.37 12.51
C LEU A 153 -10.20 -12.95 12.11
N PRO A 154 -10.87 -12.37 11.09
CA PRO A 154 -10.64 -10.96 10.73
C PRO A 154 -10.91 -10.02 11.91
N VAL A 155 -10.15 -8.95 12.00
CA VAL A 155 -10.34 -7.91 13.03
C VAL A 155 -11.07 -6.72 12.38
N ALA A 156 -12.13 -6.25 13.05
CA ALA A 156 -12.88 -5.09 12.57
C ALA A 156 -11.99 -3.83 12.51
N ALA A 157 -12.04 -3.13 11.40
CA ALA A 157 -11.48 -1.80 11.19
C ALA A 157 -12.62 -0.75 11.20
N GLY A 158 -12.34 0.46 10.73
CA GLY A 158 -13.41 1.43 10.43
C GLY A 158 -14.13 1.11 9.12
N THR A 159 -15.05 1.98 8.73
CA THR A 159 -15.83 1.78 7.50
C THR A 159 -14.99 2.05 6.26
N THR A 160 -15.01 1.13 5.32
CA THR A 160 -14.30 1.21 4.03
C THR A 160 -12.80 1.52 4.17
N PRO A 161 -12.01 0.62 4.78
CA PRO A 161 -10.56 0.76 4.84
C PRO A 161 -9.95 0.69 3.44
N LEU A 162 -9.26 1.78 3.03
CA LEU A 162 -8.76 1.96 1.68
C LEU A 162 -7.24 1.74 1.58
N SER A 163 -6.53 1.89 2.68
CA SER A 163 -5.08 1.74 2.72
C SER A 163 -4.66 1.12 4.04
N VAL A 164 -3.56 0.38 4.02
CA VAL A 164 -2.97 -0.27 5.20
C VAL A 164 -1.46 -0.08 5.17
N ALA A 165 -0.88 0.18 6.33
CA ALA A 165 0.57 0.27 6.51
C ALA A 165 0.99 -0.51 7.76
N VAL A 166 2.15 -1.14 7.70
CA VAL A 166 2.85 -1.73 8.85
C VAL A 166 3.99 -0.80 9.22
N ASP A 167 4.23 -0.59 10.50
CA ASP A 167 5.39 0.17 10.94
C ASP A 167 6.70 -0.59 10.65
N PRO A 168 7.86 0.08 10.52
CA PRO A 168 9.11 -0.57 10.10
C PRO A 168 9.69 -1.55 11.14
N TRP A 169 9.14 -1.58 12.35
CA TRP A 169 9.53 -2.52 13.39
C TRP A 169 8.66 -3.78 13.42
N GLY A 170 7.58 -3.81 12.60
CA GLY A 170 6.62 -4.92 12.58
C GLY A 170 5.83 -5.04 13.88
N GLN A 171 5.58 -3.92 14.55
CA GLN A 171 4.85 -3.89 15.83
C GLN A 171 3.40 -3.47 15.68
N TYR A 172 3.08 -2.65 14.67
CA TYR A 172 1.76 -2.06 14.50
C TYR A 172 1.29 -2.07 13.05
N VAL A 173 -0.03 -2.25 12.89
CA VAL A 173 -0.76 -2.07 11.63
C VAL A 173 -1.69 -0.88 11.76
N TYR A 174 -1.72 -0.03 10.76
CA TYR A 174 -2.61 1.12 10.67
C TYR A 174 -3.44 1.05 9.40
N THR A 175 -4.76 1.29 9.49
CA THR A 175 -5.63 1.39 8.32
C THR A 175 -6.23 2.78 8.20
N ALA A 176 -6.24 3.32 6.98
CA ALA A 176 -6.95 4.55 6.65
C ALA A 176 -8.38 4.21 6.22
N ASN A 177 -9.36 4.64 7.00
CA ASN A 177 -10.77 4.28 6.82
C ASN A 177 -11.53 5.46 6.22
N THR A 178 -11.83 5.37 4.93
CA THR A 178 -12.43 6.48 4.17
C THR A 178 -13.85 6.81 4.62
N GLY A 179 -14.66 5.78 4.87
CA GLY A 179 -16.08 5.95 5.23
C GLY A 179 -16.29 6.49 6.64
N SER A 180 -15.46 6.06 7.60
CA SER A 180 -15.50 6.56 8.98
C SER A 180 -14.61 7.77 9.22
N SER A 181 -13.72 8.13 8.26
CA SER A 181 -12.79 9.26 8.36
C SER A 181 -11.87 9.17 9.58
N ASP A 182 -11.34 7.99 9.83
CA ASP A 182 -10.49 7.69 10.97
C ASP A 182 -9.34 6.73 10.58
N ILE A 183 -8.50 6.44 11.57
CA ILE A 183 -7.39 5.48 11.45
C ILE A 183 -7.61 4.42 12.51
N SER A 184 -7.77 3.15 12.09
CA SER A 184 -7.67 2.04 13.05
C SER A 184 -6.22 1.65 13.24
N ALA A 185 -5.85 1.38 14.49
CA ALA A 185 -4.51 0.96 14.87
C ALA A 185 -4.57 -0.38 15.62
N PHE A 186 -3.66 -1.28 15.24
CA PHE A 186 -3.58 -2.63 15.81
C PHE A 186 -2.13 -2.94 16.18
N ALA A 187 -1.92 -3.60 17.32
CA ALA A 187 -0.66 -4.21 17.68
C ALA A 187 -0.56 -5.59 17.01
N ILE A 188 0.60 -5.91 16.46
CA ILE A 188 0.93 -7.21 15.90
C ILE A 188 1.40 -8.12 17.04
N ASN A 189 0.68 -9.20 17.29
CA ASN A 189 1.05 -10.22 18.25
C ASN A 189 2.15 -11.13 17.67
N PHE A 190 2.81 -11.90 18.52
CA PHE A 190 3.91 -12.80 18.12
C PHE A 190 3.53 -13.80 17.03
N ASP A 191 2.28 -14.23 16.99
CA ASP A 191 1.73 -15.15 15.98
C ASP A 191 1.23 -14.45 14.72
N GLY A 192 1.36 -13.12 14.62
CA GLY A 192 0.88 -12.30 13.53
C GLY A 192 -0.60 -11.90 13.62
N SER A 193 -1.31 -12.35 14.64
CA SER A 193 -2.68 -11.87 14.89
C SER A 193 -2.67 -10.42 15.37
N LEU A 194 -3.82 -9.73 15.23
CA LEU A 194 -3.95 -8.32 15.56
C LEU A 194 -4.77 -8.10 16.83
N SER A 195 -4.31 -7.16 17.67
CA SER A 195 -5.01 -6.65 18.84
C SER A 195 -5.21 -5.15 18.71
N THR A 196 -6.42 -4.64 18.96
CA THR A 196 -6.71 -3.19 18.85
C THR A 196 -5.86 -2.38 19.84
N VAL A 197 -5.20 -1.33 19.35
CA VAL A 197 -4.45 -0.37 20.17
C VAL A 197 -5.43 0.48 20.99
N ALA A 198 -5.08 0.75 22.24
CA ALA A 198 -5.87 1.59 23.12
C ALA A 198 -6.08 2.99 22.51
N GLY A 199 -7.33 3.48 22.50
CA GLY A 199 -7.70 4.74 21.87
C GLY A 199 -8.01 4.67 20.39
N SER A 200 -7.77 3.53 19.72
CA SER A 200 -8.21 3.31 18.34
C SER A 200 -9.75 3.20 18.28
N PRO A 201 -10.40 3.76 17.21
CA PRO A 201 -9.80 4.47 16.08
C PRO A 201 -9.42 5.92 16.41
N PHE A 202 -8.40 6.46 15.73
CA PHE A 202 -7.95 7.84 15.88
C PHE A 202 -8.59 8.71 14.80
N ALA A 203 -9.08 9.90 15.19
CA ALA A 203 -9.70 10.83 14.26
C ALA A 203 -8.72 11.27 13.17
N ALA A 204 -9.18 11.31 11.93
CA ALA A 204 -8.44 11.80 10.77
C ALA A 204 -9.28 12.84 10.02
N GLY A 205 -8.76 13.38 8.93
CA GLY A 205 -9.52 14.26 8.06
C GLY A 205 -10.60 13.52 7.26
N ALA A 206 -11.61 14.23 6.82
CA ALA A 206 -12.67 13.67 5.97
C ALA A 206 -12.06 13.00 4.71
N PHE A 207 -12.65 11.88 4.29
CA PHE A 207 -12.18 11.12 3.13
C PHE A 207 -10.70 10.69 3.26
N THR A 208 -10.37 10.02 4.35
CA THR A 208 -9.05 9.44 4.59
C THR A 208 -8.75 8.37 3.53
N THR A 209 -7.67 8.52 2.75
CA THR A 209 -7.42 7.69 1.56
C THR A 209 -6.13 6.88 1.63
N GLY A 210 -4.99 7.51 1.83
CA GLY A 210 -3.68 6.86 1.87
C GLY A 210 -3.04 6.92 3.24
N ILE A 211 -2.24 5.93 3.58
CA ILE A 211 -1.48 5.88 4.82
C ILE A 211 -0.07 5.33 4.55
N ALA A 212 0.95 5.94 5.13
CA ALA A 212 2.32 5.45 5.11
C ALA A 212 3.00 5.66 6.46
N ALA A 213 3.72 4.66 6.94
CA ALA A 213 4.57 4.76 8.12
C ALA A 213 5.98 5.23 7.72
N SER A 214 6.61 6.07 8.54
CA SER A 214 8.00 6.48 8.34
C SER A 214 8.95 5.32 8.61
N ASN A 215 10.08 5.27 7.89
CA ASN A 215 11.03 4.15 7.95
C ASN A 215 11.76 4.06 9.31
N ARG A 216 11.71 5.11 10.12
CA ARG A 216 12.21 5.11 11.51
C ARG A 216 11.12 4.85 12.55
N GLY A 217 9.91 4.52 12.12
CA GLY A 217 8.81 4.12 12.99
C GLY A 217 8.28 5.19 13.94
N LYS A 218 8.53 6.46 13.66
CA LYS A 218 8.12 7.56 14.54
C LYS A 218 6.81 8.21 14.13
N PHE A 219 6.46 8.13 12.84
CA PHE A 219 5.35 8.87 12.29
C PHE A 219 4.52 8.03 11.33
N VAL A 220 3.24 8.38 11.27
CA VAL A 220 2.33 7.98 10.20
C VAL A 220 1.88 9.23 9.46
N VAL A 221 1.94 9.20 8.13
CA VAL A 221 1.40 10.24 7.26
C VAL A 221 0.15 9.71 6.59
N VAL A 222 -0.93 10.48 6.69
CA VAL A 222 -2.25 10.10 6.18
C VAL A 222 -2.76 11.19 5.26
N THR A 223 -3.26 10.81 4.09
CA THR A 223 -3.92 11.73 3.16
C THR A 223 -5.44 11.75 3.43
N ALA A 224 -5.99 12.96 3.49
CA ALA A 224 -7.42 13.20 3.66
C ALA A 224 -7.82 14.50 2.98
N GLY A 225 -9.11 14.80 2.89
CA GLY A 225 -9.70 15.89 2.12
C GLY A 225 -8.89 17.19 2.01
N PRO A 226 -8.40 17.81 3.10
CA PRO A 226 -7.67 19.07 2.99
C PRO A 226 -6.14 18.91 2.77
N GLY A 227 -5.57 17.69 2.88
CA GLY A 227 -4.12 17.52 2.73
C GLY A 227 -3.54 16.32 3.46
N ALA A 228 -2.35 16.50 4.02
CA ALA A 228 -1.62 15.48 4.78
C ALA A 228 -1.75 15.71 6.28
N PHE A 229 -2.19 14.70 6.99
CA PHE A 229 -2.16 14.63 8.44
C PHE A 229 -0.96 13.79 8.87
N VAL A 230 -0.14 14.33 9.76
CA VAL A 230 1.02 13.63 10.31
C VAL A 230 0.75 13.33 11.77
N TYR A 231 0.98 12.09 12.16
CA TYR A 231 0.83 11.63 13.55
C TYR A 231 2.14 11.06 14.05
N ASN A 232 2.48 11.40 15.27
CA ASN A 232 3.54 10.71 16.01
C ASN A 232 2.99 9.41 16.56
N ILE A 233 3.76 8.34 16.46
CA ILE A 233 3.48 7.03 17.05
C ILE A 233 4.14 6.99 18.43
N ASP A 234 3.39 6.74 19.49
CA ASP A 234 3.96 6.50 20.81
C ASP A 234 4.34 5.02 21.02
N ASN A 235 4.93 4.71 22.16
CA ASN A 235 5.40 3.35 22.48
C ASN A 235 4.28 2.31 22.62
N SER A 236 3.02 2.72 22.64
CA SER A 236 1.85 1.83 22.66
C SER A 236 1.20 1.66 21.28
N GLY A 237 1.73 2.34 20.25
CA GLY A 237 1.15 2.40 18.92
C GLY A 237 0.04 3.42 18.76
N ALA A 238 -0.27 4.20 19.80
CA ALA A 238 -1.28 5.24 19.73
C ALA A 238 -0.77 6.45 18.93
N LEU A 239 -1.70 7.12 18.23
CA LEU A 239 -1.41 8.20 17.30
C LEU A 239 -1.73 9.57 17.90
N HIS A 240 -0.74 10.46 17.85
CA HIS A 240 -0.86 11.84 18.32
C HIS A 240 -0.64 12.82 17.16
N LEU A 241 -1.62 13.65 16.86
CA LEU A 241 -1.57 14.59 15.75
C LEU A 241 -0.39 15.58 15.92
N VAL A 242 0.44 15.70 14.92
CA VAL A 242 1.57 16.64 14.90
C VAL A 242 1.06 18.08 14.75
N PRO A 243 1.55 19.02 15.57
CA PRO A 243 1.18 20.45 15.44
C PRO A 243 1.44 21.01 14.04
N GLY A 244 0.45 21.67 13.48
CA GLY A 244 0.49 22.21 12.12
C GLY A 244 -0.17 21.32 11.08
N SER A 245 -0.55 20.09 11.42
CA SER A 245 -1.41 19.26 10.57
C SER A 245 -2.83 19.85 10.51
N PRO A 246 -3.54 19.74 9.37
CA PRO A 246 -3.07 19.17 8.12
C PRO A 246 -2.13 20.09 7.34
N PHE A 247 -1.15 19.51 6.66
CA PHE A 247 -0.32 20.23 5.69
C PHE A 247 -1.03 20.23 4.33
N ALA A 248 -1.18 21.42 3.73
CA ALA A 248 -1.92 21.59 2.49
C ALA A 248 -1.35 20.75 1.34
N ALA A 249 -2.21 20.05 0.61
CA ALA A 249 -1.88 19.32 -0.62
C ALA A 249 -2.75 19.81 -1.78
N GLY A 250 -2.65 19.15 -2.95
CA GLY A 250 -3.56 19.41 -4.06
C GLY A 250 -4.97 18.82 -3.81
N LEU A 251 -5.85 18.99 -4.79
CA LEU A 251 -7.22 18.46 -4.70
C LEU A 251 -7.23 16.93 -4.85
N GLY A 252 -8.04 16.26 -4.02
CA GLY A 252 -8.22 14.82 -4.05
C GLY A 252 -6.91 14.05 -3.79
N PRO A 253 -6.26 14.26 -2.65
CA PRO A 253 -5.06 13.49 -2.29
C PRO A 253 -5.46 12.03 -2.09
N ASN A 254 -4.83 11.11 -2.81
CA ASN A 254 -5.19 9.69 -2.85
C ASN A 254 -4.14 8.76 -2.27
N GLY A 255 -2.88 9.02 -2.54
CA GLY A 255 -1.79 8.17 -2.11
C GLY A 255 -0.67 8.98 -1.49
N VAL A 256 0.05 8.36 -0.56
CA VAL A 256 1.21 8.92 0.09
C VAL A 256 2.36 7.92 0.09
N SER A 257 3.55 8.41 -0.12
CA SER A 257 4.79 7.64 0.01
C SER A 257 5.83 8.47 0.74
N ILE A 258 6.62 7.83 1.58
CA ILE A 258 7.77 8.41 2.26
C ILE A 258 9.02 7.79 1.67
N ASP A 259 10.02 8.59 1.35
CA ASP A 259 11.27 8.06 0.81
C ASP A 259 12.03 7.22 1.86
N PRO A 260 12.87 6.25 1.45
CA PRO A 260 13.55 5.36 2.40
C PRO A 260 14.47 6.05 3.41
N THR A 261 14.84 7.32 3.18
CA THR A 261 15.68 8.10 4.10
C THR A 261 14.89 8.92 5.11
N ASP A 262 13.53 8.91 5.02
CA ASP A 262 12.64 9.79 5.77
C ASP A 262 12.95 11.30 5.56
N SER A 263 13.41 11.65 4.35
CA SER A 263 13.73 13.04 3.99
C SER A 263 12.60 13.71 3.21
N PHE A 264 11.78 12.92 2.51
CA PHE A 264 10.73 13.42 1.63
C PHE A 264 9.42 12.66 1.78
N VAL A 265 8.32 13.39 1.65
CA VAL A 265 6.96 12.84 1.52
C VAL A 265 6.39 13.27 0.17
N TYR A 266 5.82 12.33 -0.55
CA TYR A 266 5.14 12.54 -1.83
C TYR A 266 3.67 12.21 -1.72
N ILE A 267 2.80 13.09 -2.22
CA ILE A 267 1.35 12.91 -2.20
C ILE A 267 0.81 13.04 -3.61
N VAL A 268 0.14 12.01 -4.07
CA VAL A 268 -0.57 12.01 -5.35
C VAL A 268 -1.92 12.70 -5.18
N ASN A 269 -2.17 13.75 -5.96
CA ASN A 269 -3.41 14.51 -5.94
C ASN A 269 -4.21 14.23 -7.23
N GLY A 270 -5.16 13.30 -7.14
CA GLY A 270 -5.94 12.85 -8.29
C GLY A 270 -6.81 13.96 -8.91
N GLY A 271 -7.40 14.82 -8.09
CA GLY A 271 -8.21 15.94 -8.55
C GLY A 271 -7.42 17.07 -9.21
N SER A 272 -6.21 17.34 -8.71
CA SER A 272 -5.30 18.35 -9.29
C SER A 272 -4.37 17.78 -10.37
N LYS A 273 -4.33 16.46 -10.57
CA LYS A 273 -3.43 15.77 -11.51
C LYS A 273 -1.96 16.16 -11.33
N ASN A 274 -1.50 16.18 -10.09
CA ASN A 274 -0.14 16.52 -9.74
C ASN A 274 0.35 15.75 -8.52
N VAL A 275 1.64 15.87 -8.21
CA VAL A 275 2.28 15.29 -7.03
C VAL A 275 2.79 16.43 -6.16
N SER A 276 2.30 16.53 -4.94
CA SER A 276 2.88 17.40 -3.92
C SER A 276 4.09 16.70 -3.30
N ALA A 277 5.22 17.39 -3.22
CA ALA A 277 6.43 16.91 -2.57
C ALA A 277 6.81 17.83 -1.41
N TYR A 278 7.24 17.21 -0.31
CA TYR A 278 7.63 17.91 0.90
C TYR A 278 8.96 17.40 1.42
N HIS A 279 9.76 18.30 1.97
CA HIS A 279 10.79 17.93 2.94
C HIS A 279 10.10 17.46 4.21
N PHE A 280 10.51 16.31 4.71
CA PHE A 280 10.00 15.72 5.94
C PHE A 280 11.02 15.87 7.06
N ASN A 281 10.62 16.48 8.16
CA ASN A 281 11.46 16.57 9.35
C ASN A 281 11.14 15.40 10.29
N ASP A 282 11.96 14.36 10.27
CA ASP A 282 11.79 13.14 11.07
C ASP A 282 12.00 13.35 12.59
N GLY A 283 12.45 14.52 12.99
CA GLY A 283 12.56 14.89 14.41
C GLY A 283 11.24 15.38 15.02
N ASN A 284 10.34 15.99 14.20
CA ASN A 284 9.10 16.59 14.70
C ASN A 284 7.87 16.37 13.81
N GLY A 285 8.00 15.63 12.71
CA GLY A 285 6.90 15.31 11.80
C GLY A 285 6.45 16.43 10.87
N LYS A 286 7.14 17.59 10.85
CA LYS A 286 6.74 18.75 10.05
C LYS A 286 7.01 18.50 8.56
N LEU A 287 6.02 18.85 7.72
CA LEU A 287 6.17 18.90 6.26
C LEU A 287 6.40 20.34 5.78
N THR A 288 7.40 20.52 4.91
CA THR A 288 7.68 21.81 4.25
C THR A 288 7.71 21.58 2.74
N PRO A 289 6.92 22.32 1.93
CA PRO A 289 6.89 22.10 0.49
C PRO A 289 8.30 22.15 -0.13
N ALA A 290 8.62 21.15 -0.95
CA ALA A 290 9.86 21.11 -1.72
C ALA A 290 9.84 22.16 -2.83
N ALA A 291 11.01 22.66 -3.23
CA ALA A 291 11.13 23.63 -4.31
C ALA A 291 10.51 23.08 -5.61
N GLY A 292 9.63 23.86 -6.24
CA GLY A 292 8.92 23.48 -7.46
C GLY A 292 7.68 22.60 -7.24
N SER A 293 7.38 22.19 -6.01
CA SER A 293 6.14 21.48 -5.69
C SER A 293 4.91 22.40 -5.84
N PRO A 294 3.77 21.87 -6.36
CA PRO A 294 3.54 20.51 -6.85
C PRO A 294 4.06 20.27 -8.29
N PHE A 295 4.42 19.04 -8.61
CA PHE A 295 4.90 18.64 -9.92
C PHE A 295 3.73 18.08 -10.76
N PRO A 296 3.58 18.49 -12.04
CA PRO A 296 2.55 17.92 -12.92
C PRO A 296 2.71 16.40 -13.05
N ALA A 297 1.57 15.68 -12.98
CA ALA A 297 1.47 14.27 -13.33
C ALA A 297 0.82 14.13 -14.71
N GLY A 298 0.71 12.90 -15.23
CA GLY A 298 0.04 12.63 -16.50
C GLY A 298 -1.42 13.10 -16.54
N THR A 299 -1.94 13.35 -17.72
CA THR A 299 -3.33 13.80 -17.97
C THR A 299 -4.29 12.61 -18.00
#